data_4d65732ddb6eb4842ff2e1741b5ed4fa
#
_entry.id   4d65732ddb6eb4842ff2e1741b5ed4fa
#
_cell.length_a   1.000
_cell.length_b   1.000
_cell.length_c   1.000
_cell.angle_alpha   90.00
_cell.angle_beta   90.00
_cell.angle_gamma   90.00
#
_symmetry.space_group_name_H-M   'P 1'
#
loop_
_entity.id
_entity.type
_entity.pdbx_description
1 polymer ?
#
loop_
_entity_poly.entity_id
_entity_poly.type
_entity_poly.pdbx_seq_one_letter_code
_entity_poly.pdbx_strand_id
1 'polypeptide(L)'
;MDWLHGILNIIGLLFWVLWRAGTMLRPKPANHIAGPAPRQGTIFKHSWVYLLALVGLLVLRAVFYHQFGPGLDWIPSLPLLHESPHFRSDLFPRALAYSTLSFLRWLAALHFCWALLATIKPEADTAKMWRSFLRAQFGWLGGLPAVILWLTAILLSIGLHLIEAEWMSQINVRSESAAFAQHLPALMVLDMRAAVYLAMGVLILYLLNSFVYFGEQNFWKNVNASGKRLLMPLSCLPLVVGKVDLAPFLALALMYCLSFALRHAQ
;
A
#
# COMPACT_ATOMS: atom_id res chain seq x y z
N MET A 1 -21.44 -0.28 -4.84
CA MET A 1 -20.35 -0.45 -5.82
C MET A 1 -18.95 -0.25 -5.23
N ASP A 2 -18.77 0.57 -4.20
CA ASP A 2 -17.44 0.91 -3.65
C ASP A 2 -16.69 -0.28 -3.04
N TRP A 3 -17.39 -1.22 -2.40
CA TRP A 3 -16.79 -2.44 -1.89
C TRP A 3 -16.22 -3.34 -3.01
N LEU A 4 -16.94 -3.47 -4.14
CA LEU A 4 -16.47 -4.22 -5.31
C LEU A 4 -15.21 -3.57 -5.91
N HIS A 5 -15.23 -2.24 -6.02
CA HIS A 5 -14.10 -1.46 -6.46
C HIS A 5 -12.86 -1.66 -5.55
N GLY A 6 -13.06 -1.67 -4.22
CA GLY A 6 -12.01 -1.97 -3.26
C GLY A 6 -11.43 -3.38 -3.43
N ILE A 7 -12.28 -4.41 -3.58
CA ILE A 7 -11.85 -5.79 -3.80
C ILE A 7 -11.02 -5.91 -5.09
N LEU A 8 -11.47 -5.31 -6.19
CA LEU A 8 -10.75 -5.36 -7.47
C LEU A 8 -9.37 -4.67 -7.37
N ASN A 9 -9.25 -3.57 -6.62
CA ASN A 9 -7.95 -2.96 -6.36
C ASN A 9 -7.03 -3.86 -5.52
N ILE A 10 -7.56 -4.54 -4.50
CA ILE A 10 -6.79 -5.50 -3.68
C ILE A 10 -6.29 -6.66 -4.55
N ILE A 11 -7.12 -7.22 -5.42
CA ILE A 11 -6.72 -8.28 -6.36
C ILE A 11 -5.63 -7.75 -7.31
N GLY A 12 -5.77 -6.53 -7.82
CA GLY A 12 -4.76 -5.88 -8.65
C GLY A 12 -3.42 -5.72 -7.90
N LEU A 13 -3.45 -5.31 -6.64
CA LEU A 13 -2.25 -5.22 -5.79
C LEU A 13 -1.60 -6.58 -5.57
N LEU A 14 -2.38 -7.65 -5.37
CA LEU A 14 -1.84 -9.01 -5.28
C LEU A 14 -1.12 -9.42 -6.57
N PHE A 15 -1.70 -9.17 -7.74
CA PHE A 15 -1.02 -9.43 -9.01
C PHE A 15 0.26 -8.63 -9.17
N TRP A 16 0.26 -7.36 -8.78
CA TRP A 16 1.46 -6.52 -8.76
C TRP A 16 2.55 -7.08 -7.86
N VAL A 17 2.21 -7.44 -6.61
CA VAL A 17 3.17 -8.01 -5.63
C VAL A 17 3.75 -9.32 -6.14
N LEU A 18 2.91 -10.21 -6.70
CA LEU A 18 3.35 -11.50 -7.25
C LEU A 18 4.24 -11.32 -8.48
N TRP A 19 3.91 -10.40 -9.37
CA TRP A 19 4.75 -10.05 -10.51
C TRP A 19 6.13 -9.56 -10.05
N ARG A 20 6.17 -8.59 -9.13
CA ARG A 20 7.42 -8.04 -8.59
C ARG A 20 8.25 -9.10 -7.88
N ALA A 21 7.64 -9.92 -7.04
CA ALA A 21 8.32 -11.02 -6.38
C ALA A 21 8.93 -12.02 -7.38
N GLY A 22 8.17 -12.39 -8.42
CA GLY A 22 8.63 -13.31 -9.45
C GLY A 22 9.75 -12.75 -10.33
N THR A 23 9.79 -11.43 -10.56
CA THR A 23 10.86 -10.80 -11.35
C THR A 23 12.15 -10.62 -10.56
N MET A 24 12.07 -10.28 -9.27
CA MET A 24 13.23 -9.89 -8.44
C MET A 24 13.85 -11.10 -7.72
N LEU A 25 13.08 -12.14 -7.42
CA LEU A 25 13.56 -13.35 -6.75
C LEU A 25 14.04 -14.42 -7.72
N ARG A 26 14.17 -14.11 -9.00
CA ARG A 26 14.78 -15.06 -9.95
C ARG A 26 16.22 -15.35 -9.51
N PRO A 27 16.60 -16.62 -9.26
CA PRO A 27 17.97 -16.94 -8.95
C PRO A 27 18.85 -16.57 -10.14
N LYS A 28 20.01 -16.01 -9.85
CA LYS A 28 21.07 -15.86 -10.86
C LYS A 28 21.38 -17.23 -11.42
N PRO A 29 21.59 -17.38 -12.75
CA PRO A 29 22.03 -18.62 -13.31
C PRO A 29 23.27 -19.09 -12.53
N ALA A 30 23.17 -20.28 -11.91
CA ALA A 30 24.29 -20.87 -11.20
C ALA A 30 25.40 -21.11 -12.22
N ASN A 31 26.57 -20.54 -11.99
CA ASN A 31 27.76 -20.95 -12.72
C ASN A 31 27.91 -22.46 -12.52
N HIS A 32 28.14 -23.21 -13.57
CA HIS A 32 28.02 -24.66 -13.73
C HIS A 32 28.82 -25.55 -12.74
N ILE A 33 29.30 -25.00 -11.60
CA ILE A 33 30.13 -25.73 -10.62
C ILE A 33 29.35 -26.04 -9.31
N ALA A 34 28.15 -25.54 -9.12
CA ALA A 34 27.34 -25.81 -7.93
C ALA A 34 26.27 -26.88 -8.27
N GLY A 35 26.15 -27.89 -7.39
CA GLY A 35 25.21 -28.99 -7.49
C GLY A 35 23.76 -28.65 -7.84
N PRO A 36 22.85 -29.64 -7.92
CA PRO A 36 21.52 -29.45 -8.48
C PRO A 36 20.79 -28.28 -7.78
N ALA A 37 20.42 -27.30 -8.61
CA ALA A 37 19.72 -26.10 -8.13
C ALA A 37 18.42 -26.49 -7.38
N PRO A 38 18.13 -25.87 -6.22
CA PRO A 38 16.91 -26.17 -5.49
C PRO A 38 15.70 -25.97 -6.42
N ARG A 39 14.77 -26.94 -6.41
CA ARG A 39 13.52 -26.89 -7.22
C ARG A 39 12.80 -25.59 -6.94
N GLN A 40 12.80 -24.70 -7.91
CA GLN A 40 12.01 -23.47 -7.85
C GLN A 40 10.53 -23.83 -7.89
N GLY A 41 9.76 -23.27 -6.98
CA GLY A 41 8.31 -23.34 -7.07
C GLY A 41 7.86 -22.81 -8.45
N THR A 42 6.97 -23.52 -9.12
CA THR A 42 6.45 -23.19 -10.45
C THR A 42 5.84 -21.79 -10.56
N ILE A 43 5.43 -21.20 -9.42
CA ILE A 43 4.80 -19.89 -9.28
C ILE A 43 5.66 -18.74 -9.84
N PHE A 44 7.00 -18.82 -9.72
CA PHE A 44 7.88 -17.73 -10.15
C PHE A 44 8.39 -17.86 -11.60
N LYS A 45 8.14 -18.99 -12.24
CA LYS A 45 8.65 -19.23 -13.59
C LYS A 45 8.04 -18.33 -14.66
N HIS A 46 6.76 -17.94 -14.48
CA HIS A 46 5.97 -17.15 -15.43
C HIS A 46 5.43 -15.87 -14.80
N SER A 47 6.29 -15.08 -14.14
CA SER A 47 5.87 -13.85 -13.43
C SER A 47 5.14 -12.84 -14.33
N TRP A 48 5.44 -12.79 -15.63
CA TRP A 48 4.77 -11.92 -16.58
C TRP A 48 3.25 -12.20 -16.73
N VAL A 49 2.80 -13.43 -16.41
CA VAL A 49 1.37 -13.77 -16.41
C VAL A 49 0.60 -12.93 -15.40
N TYR A 50 1.19 -12.62 -14.23
CA TYR A 50 0.56 -11.75 -13.24
C TYR A 50 0.45 -10.31 -13.73
N LEU A 51 1.43 -9.81 -14.50
CA LEU A 51 1.32 -8.49 -15.13
C LEU A 51 0.20 -8.46 -16.17
N LEU A 52 0.09 -9.48 -17.01
CA LEU A 52 -1.01 -9.59 -17.98
C LEU A 52 -2.36 -9.73 -17.26
N ALA A 53 -2.43 -10.50 -16.18
CA ALA A 53 -3.64 -10.61 -15.37
C ALA A 53 -4.04 -9.26 -14.76
N LEU A 54 -3.07 -8.46 -14.30
CA LEU A 54 -3.31 -7.10 -13.83
C LEU A 54 -3.88 -6.20 -14.93
N VAL A 55 -3.22 -6.17 -16.10
CA VAL A 55 -3.71 -5.36 -17.24
C VAL A 55 -5.11 -5.83 -17.66
N GLY A 56 -5.32 -7.14 -17.78
CA GLY A 56 -6.63 -7.71 -18.08
C GLY A 56 -7.71 -7.32 -17.07
N LEU A 57 -7.36 -7.34 -15.76
CA LEU A 57 -8.26 -6.90 -14.69
C LEU A 57 -8.64 -5.41 -14.84
N LEU A 58 -7.67 -4.53 -15.15
CA LEU A 58 -7.94 -3.09 -15.32
C LEU A 58 -8.86 -2.84 -16.53
N VAL A 59 -8.62 -3.54 -17.64
CA VAL A 59 -9.46 -3.45 -18.85
C VAL A 59 -10.85 -4.03 -18.57
N LEU A 60 -10.94 -5.22 -17.99
CA LEU A 60 -12.22 -5.85 -17.65
C LEU A 60 -13.05 -4.97 -16.73
N ARG A 61 -12.42 -4.34 -15.74
CA ARG A 61 -13.06 -3.39 -14.84
C ARG A 61 -13.58 -2.16 -15.60
N ALA A 62 -12.80 -1.63 -16.54
CA ALA A 62 -13.23 -0.51 -17.37
C ALA A 62 -14.42 -0.86 -18.25
N VAL A 63 -14.43 -2.06 -18.86
CA VAL A 63 -15.58 -2.58 -19.64
C VAL A 63 -16.81 -2.70 -18.74
N PHE A 64 -16.65 -3.26 -17.54
CA PHE A 64 -17.74 -3.40 -16.58
C PHE A 64 -18.34 -2.03 -16.21
N TYR A 65 -17.51 -1.05 -15.91
CA TYR A 65 -17.96 0.31 -15.57
C TYR A 65 -18.65 1.00 -16.75
N HIS A 66 -18.14 0.79 -17.95
CA HIS A 66 -18.74 1.35 -19.15
C HIS A 66 -20.12 0.76 -19.47
N GLN A 67 -20.28 -0.56 -19.32
CA GLN A 67 -21.53 -1.24 -19.67
C GLN A 67 -22.60 -1.13 -18.59
N PHE A 68 -22.23 -1.29 -17.34
CA PHE A 68 -23.17 -1.38 -16.22
C PHE A 68 -23.32 -0.07 -15.44
N GLY A 69 -22.33 0.83 -15.50
CA GLY A 69 -22.35 2.10 -14.78
C GLY A 69 -23.60 2.94 -15.06
N PRO A 70 -23.92 3.21 -16.33
CA PRO A 70 -25.11 4.00 -16.68
C PRO A 70 -26.43 3.37 -16.24
N GLY A 71 -26.54 2.03 -16.30
CA GLY A 71 -27.76 1.31 -15.92
C GLY A 71 -27.99 1.22 -14.40
N LEU A 72 -26.96 1.48 -13.61
CA LEU A 72 -26.99 1.44 -12.14
C LEU A 72 -26.94 2.83 -11.50
N ASP A 73 -27.08 3.89 -12.30
CA ASP A 73 -26.86 5.29 -11.89
C ASP A 73 -25.55 5.48 -11.09
N TRP A 74 -24.56 4.62 -11.37
CA TRP A 74 -23.28 4.67 -10.69
C TRP A 74 -22.37 5.69 -11.37
N ILE A 75 -22.10 6.74 -10.64
CA ILE A 75 -21.19 7.80 -11.09
C ILE A 75 -19.84 7.56 -10.41
N PRO A 76 -18.79 7.14 -11.14
CA PRO A 76 -17.48 6.97 -10.55
C PRO A 76 -16.98 8.30 -9.99
N SER A 77 -16.56 8.29 -8.75
CA SER A 77 -15.96 9.44 -8.09
C SER A 77 -14.54 9.11 -7.67
N LEU A 78 -13.60 10.01 -7.94
CA LEU A 78 -12.30 9.98 -7.30
C LEU A 78 -12.42 10.84 -6.03
N PRO A 79 -12.17 10.31 -4.83
CA PRO A 79 -12.26 11.09 -3.60
C PRO A 79 -11.15 12.15 -3.61
N LEU A 80 -11.51 13.35 -4.05
CA LEU A 80 -10.71 14.57 -3.99
C LEU A 80 -11.35 15.45 -2.94
N LEU A 81 -10.76 15.55 -1.80
CA LEU A 81 -11.02 16.38 -0.63
C LEU A 81 -12.47 16.87 -0.38
N HIS A 82 -13.03 17.76 -1.13
CA HIS A 82 -14.39 18.30 -0.94
C HIS A 82 -15.31 18.03 -2.12
N GLU A 83 -14.75 17.74 -3.26
CA GLU A 83 -15.50 17.48 -4.49
C GLU A 83 -15.05 16.15 -5.06
N SER A 84 -15.93 15.17 -5.06
CA SER A 84 -15.74 13.99 -5.89
C SER A 84 -16.23 14.35 -7.29
N PRO A 85 -15.34 14.70 -8.24
CA PRO A 85 -15.77 15.03 -9.59
C PRO A 85 -16.48 13.83 -10.18
N HIS A 86 -17.73 14.05 -10.52
CA HIS A 86 -18.57 13.06 -11.19
C HIS A 86 -18.23 13.10 -12.67
N PHE A 87 -17.82 12.00 -13.24
CA PHE A 87 -17.58 11.92 -14.67
C PHE A 87 -18.41 10.82 -15.33
N ARG A 88 -18.76 11.08 -16.56
CA ARG A 88 -19.61 10.16 -17.32
C ARG A 88 -18.85 8.86 -17.59
N SER A 89 -19.43 7.74 -17.16
CA SER A 89 -18.91 6.39 -17.41
C SER A 89 -19.27 5.84 -18.79
N ASP A 90 -20.10 6.58 -19.55
CA ASP A 90 -20.54 6.20 -20.90
C ASP A 90 -19.41 6.23 -21.95
N LEU A 91 -18.25 6.83 -21.64
CA LEU A 91 -17.08 6.85 -22.51
C LEU A 91 -16.03 5.84 -22.01
N PHE A 92 -15.80 4.79 -22.79
CA PHE A 92 -14.82 3.74 -22.44
C PHE A 92 -13.42 4.28 -22.07
N PRO A 93 -12.81 5.25 -22.81
CA PRO A 93 -11.51 5.82 -22.41
C PRO A 93 -11.53 6.44 -21.02
N ARG A 94 -12.62 7.08 -20.61
CA ARG A 94 -12.77 7.64 -19.27
C ARG A 94 -12.88 6.55 -18.20
N ALA A 95 -13.65 5.50 -18.45
CA ALA A 95 -13.75 4.34 -17.57
C ALA A 95 -12.39 3.63 -17.40
N LEU A 96 -11.60 3.53 -18.48
CA LEU A 96 -10.26 2.94 -18.46
C LEU A 96 -9.28 3.82 -17.66
N ALA A 97 -9.30 5.13 -17.89
CA ALA A 97 -8.47 6.06 -17.13
C ALA A 97 -8.82 6.03 -15.64
N TYR A 98 -10.10 6.05 -15.27
CA TYR A 98 -10.54 5.87 -13.88
C TYR A 98 -10.06 4.55 -13.28
N SER A 99 -10.20 3.45 -14.00
CA SER A 99 -9.74 2.14 -13.57
C SER A 99 -8.24 2.15 -13.26
N THR A 100 -7.45 2.76 -14.13
CA THR A 100 -5.98 2.83 -13.99
C THR A 100 -5.58 3.77 -12.87
N LEU A 101 -6.12 4.99 -12.81
CA LEU A 101 -5.80 5.98 -11.78
C LEU A 101 -6.17 5.49 -10.39
N SER A 102 -7.35 4.89 -10.25
CA SER A 102 -7.76 4.30 -8.97
C SER A 102 -6.79 3.19 -8.50
N PHE A 103 -6.35 2.31 -9.40
CA PHE A 103 -5.35 1.31 -9.07
C PHE A 103 -4.02 1.94 -8.67
N LEU A 104 -3.55 2.96 -9.40
CA LEU A 104 -2.30 3.67 -9.09
C LEU A 104 -2.34 4.37 -7.73
N ARG A 105 -3.49 4.90 -7.30
CA ARG A 105 -3.67 5.41 -5.93
C ARG A 105 -3.47 4.34 -4.87
N TRP A 106 -4.07 3.18 -5.05
CA TRP A 106 -3.87 2.06 -4.13
C TRP A 106 -2.42 1.59 -4.12
N LEU A 107 -1.76 1.65 -5.27
CA LEU A 107 -0.34 1.35 -5.38
C LEU A 107 0.52 2.40 -4.66
N ALA A 108 0.20 3.70 -4.76
CA ALA A 108 0.87 4.76 -4.01
C ALA A 108 0.69 4.56 -2.50
N ALA A 109 -0.53 4.30 -2.03
CA ALA A 109 -0.83 3.98 -0.64
C ALA A 109 -0.03 2.76 -0.14
N LEU A 110 0.11 1.71 -0.98
CA LEU A 110 0.94 0.54 -0.68
C LEU A 110 2.42 0.92 -0.52
N HIS A 111 2.93 1.89 -1.28
CA HIS A 111 4.32 2.35 -1.12
C HIS A 111 4.54 3.01 0.24
N PHE A 112 3.59 3.75 0.79
CA PHE A 112 3.65 4.26 2.16
C PHE A 112 3.67 3.12 3.19
N CYS A 113 2.87 2.08 2.99
CA CYS A 113 2.92 0.88 3.83
C CYS A 113 4.30 0.22 3.80
N TRP A 114 4.93 0.11 2.64
CA TRP A 114 6.27 -0.46 2.53
C TRP A 114 7.36 0.44 3.13
N ALA A 115 7.25 1.77 2.99
CA ALA A 115 8.14 2.71 3.66
C ALA A 115 8.05 2.58 5.19
N LEU A 116 6.84 2.42 5.73
CA LEU A 116 6.64 2.12 7.14
C LEU A 116 7.30 0.79 7.54
N LEU A 117 7.07 -0.29 6.79
CA LEU A 117 7.68 -1.60 7.06
C LEU A 117 9.20 -1.54 7.02
N ALA A 118 9.78 -0.71 6.15
CA ALA A 118 11.22 -0.49 6.11
C ALA A 118 11.74 0.25 7.36
N THR A 119 10.92 1.13 7.94
CA THR A 119 11.25 1.86 9.17
C THR A 119 11.21 0.95 10.40
N ILE A 120 10.19 0.09 10.49
CA ILE A 120 9.96 -0.79 11.65
C ILE A 120 10.61 -2.17 11.51
N LYS A 121 11.44 -2.36 10.49
CA LYS A 121 12.10 -3.67 10.26
C LYS A 121 12.91 -4.08 11.49
N PRO A 122 12.81 -5.35 11.94
CA PRO A 122 13.56 -5.86 13.09
C PRO A 122 15.07 -6.00 12.80
N GLU A 123 15.87 -6.11 13.85
CA GLU A 123 17.32 -6.32 13.76
C GLU A 123 17.70 -7.70 13.21
N ALA A 124 18.89 -7.76 12.64
CA ALA A 124 19.64 -8.83 11.97
C ALA A 124 18.97 -10.18 11.64
N ASP A 125 18.48 -10.99 12.58
CA ASP A 125 18.08 -12.37 12.29
C ASP A 125 16.66 -12.56 11.80
N THR A 126 15.70 -11.82 12.33
CA THR A 126 14.31 -11.79 11.83
C THR A 126 14.16 -10.96 10.57
N ALA A 127 15.12 -10.08 10.29
CA ALA A 127 15.11 -9.15 9.16
C ALA A 127 15.33 -9.82 7.79
N LYS A 128 15.72 -11.10 7.71
CA LYS A 128 15.97 -11.76 6.40
C LYS A 128 14.71 -11.80 5.55
N MET A 129 13.57 -12.16 6.14
CA MET A 129 12.29 -12.21 5.43
C MET A 129 11.86 -10.81 4.97
N TRP A 130 11.90 -9.81 5.84
CA TRP A 130 11.54 -8.43 5.51
C TRP A 130 12.47 -7.81 4.46
N ARG A 131 13.79 -8.04 4.56
CA ARG A 131 14.75 -7.57 3.54
C ARG A 131 14.51 -8.24 2.20
N SER A 132 14.24 -9.54 2.18
CA SER A 132 13.91 -10.26 0.95
C SER A 132 12.62 -9.71 0.32
N PHE A 133 11.59 -9.48 1.14
CA PHE A 133 10.32 -8.91 0.68
C PHE A 133 10.50 -7.49 0.13
N LEU A 134 11.17 -6.59 0.88
CA LEU A 134 11.43 -5.22 0.42
C LEU A 134 12.29 -5.21 -0.86
N ARG A 135 13.30 -6.06 -0.96
CA ARG A 135 14.08 -6.22 -2.20
C ARG A 135 13.24 -6.74 -3.35
N ALA A 136 12.31 -7.67 -3.08
CA ALA A 136 11.41 -8.18 -4.10
C ALA A 136 10.48 -7.08 -4.64
N GLN A 137 10.04 -6.15 -3.80
CA GLN A 137 9.13 -5.07 -4.18
C GLN A 137 9.85 -3.85 -4.77
N PHE A 138 10.91 -3.41 -4.14
CA PHE A 138 11.66 -2.20 -4.53
C PHE A 138 12.91 -2.47 -5.39
N GLY A 139 13.30 -3.74 -5.58
CA GLY A 139 14.54 -4.07 -6.25
C GLY A 139 15.76 -3.54 -5.47
N TRP A 140 16.65 -2.82 -6.16
CA TRP A 140 17.83 -2.21 -5.56
C TRP A 140 17.49 -1.14 -4.51
N LEU A 141 16.37 -0.41 -4.66
CA LEU A 141 15.89 0.59 -3.69
C LEU A 141 15.59 -0.04 -2.32
N GLY A 142 15.18 -1.31 -2.26
CA GLY A 142 14.89 -2.01 -0.99
C GLY A 142 16.10 -2.20 -0.06
N GLY A 143 17.30 -1.91 -0.53
CA GLY A 143 18.53 -1.86 0.27
C GLY A 143 18.86 -0.48 0.85
N LEU A 144 18.16 0.57 0.41
CA LEU A 144 18.41 1.94 0.82
C LEU A 144 17.83 2.25 2.21
N PRO A 145 18.26 3.34 2.86
CA PRO A 145 17.69 3.82 4.10
C PRO A 145 16.17 4.08 3.97
N ALA A 146 15.44 3.86 5.07
CA ALA A 146 13.98 4.05 5.10
C ALA A 146 13.56 5.46 4.64
N VAL A 147 14.35 6.48 4.93
CA VAL A 147 14.10 7.88 4.50
C VAL A 147 13.95 7.97 2.98
N ILE A 148 14.78 7.27 2.21
CA ILE A 148 14.71 7.29 0.74
C ILE A 148 13.41 6.61 0.28
N LEU A 149 12.98 5.54 0.94
CA LEU A 149 11.71 4.88 0.62
C LEU A 149 10.50 5.77 0.93
N TRP A 150 10.55 6.55 2.00
CA TRP A 150 9.54 7.58 2.29
C TRP A 150 9.55 8.67 1.20
N LEU A 151 10.71 9.17 0.82
CA LEU A 151 10.82 10.16 -0.27
C LEU A 151 10.28 9.62 -1.60
N THR A 152 10.56 8.34 -1.94
CA THR A 152 10.00 7.73 -3.16
C THR A 152 8.48 7.59 -3.09
N ALA A 153 7.90 7.24 -1.93
CA ALA A 153 6.46 7.17 -1.75
C ALA A 153 5.80 8.54 -1.91
N ILE A 154 6.41 9.57 -1.32
CA ILE A 154 5.96 10.97 -1.42
C ILE A 154 6.01 11.45 -2.88
N LEU A 155 7.14 11.27 -3.57
CA LEU A 155 7.30 11.68 -4.97
C LEU A 155 6.34 10.94 -5.90
N LEU A 156 6.12 9.64 -5.66
CA LEU A 156 5.14 8.86 -6.41
C LEU A 156 3.71 9.41 -6.21
N SER A 157 3.33 9.71 -4.98
CA SER A 157 2.02 10.29 -4.64
C SER A 157 1.84 11.67 -5.30
N ILE A 158 2.84 12.55 -5.20
CA ILE A 158 2.82 13.88 -5.86
C ILE A 158 2.65 13.72 -7.38
N GLY A 159 3.49 12.89 -8.00
CA GLY A 159 3.44 12.66 -9.44
C GLY A 159 2.08 12.12 -9.91
N LEU A 160 1.51 11.20 -9.15
CA LEU A 160 0.19 10.65 -9.43
C LEU A 160 -0.90 11.73 -9.36
N HIS A 161 -0.90 12.55 -8.31
CA HIS A 161 -1.89 13.63 -8.17
C HIS A 161 -1.75 14.69 -9.25
N LEU A 162 -0.54 14.99 -9.69
CA LEU A 162 -0.33 15.90 -10.84
C LEU A 162 -0.89 15.30 -12.14
N ILE A 163 -0.68 14.00 -12.39
CA ILE A 163 -1.26 13.30 -13.55
C ILE A 163 -2.79 13.33 -13.48
N GLU A 164 -3.36 13.09 -12.30
CA GLU A 164 -4.82 13.16 -12.11
C GLU A 164 -5.37 14.56 -12.39
N ALA A 165 -4.68 15.60 -11.88
CA ALA A 165 -5.10 16.99 -12.12
C ALA A 165 -5.07 17.34 -13.61
N GLU A 166 -3.99 16.99 -14.30
CA GLU A 166 -3.87 17.22 -15.74
C GLU A 166 -4.97 16.50 -16.52
N TRP A 167 -5.19 15.21 -16.19
CA TRP A 167 -6.24 14.44 -16.83
C TRP A 167 -7.65 15.05 -16.59
N MET A 168 -7.93 15.49 -15.36
CA MET A 168 -9.19 16.14 -14.99
C MET A 168 -9.39 17.47 -15.74
N SER A 169 -8.32 18.23 -15.95
CA SER A 169 -8.40 19.47 -16.74
C SER A 169 -8.74 19.21 -18.21
N GLN A 170 -8.12 18.20 -18.81
CA GLN A 170 -8.36 17.80 -20.20
C GLN A 170 -9.80 17.35 -20.50
N ILE A 171 -10.48 16.77 -19.51
CA ILE A 171 -11.89 16.36 -19.64
C ILE A 171 -12.90 17.45 -19.23
N ASN A 172 -12.42 18.68 -19.01
CA ASN A 172 -13.21 19.85 -18.58
C ASN A 172 -14.05 19.63 -17.29
N VAL A 173 -13.58 18.79 -16.40
CA VAL A 173 -14.23 18.55 -15.11
C VAL A 173 -13.78 19.57 -14.07
N ARG A 174 -12.63 20.21 -14.26
CA ARG A 174 -12.08 21.23 -13.38
C ARG A 174 -11.32 22.29 -14.15
N SER A 175 -11.61 23.56 -13.90
CA SER A 175 -11.01 24.68 -14.62
C SER A 175 -9.74 25.26 -13.99
N GLU A 176 -9.32 24.84 -12.78
CA GLU A 176 -8.25 25.51 -12.04
C GLU A 176 -7.18 24.54 -11.52
N SER A 177 -6.07 24.44 -12.26
CA SER A 177 -4.85 23.76 -11.80
C SER A 177 -4.22 24.43 -10.54
N ALA A 178 -4.45 25.73 -10.35
CA ALA A 178 -3.96 26.49 -9.18
C ALA A 178 -4.61 26.03 -7.87
N ALA A 179 -5.91 25.76 -7.85
CA ALA A 179 -6.61 25.24 -6.69
C ALA A 179 -6.11 23.82 -6.31
N PHE A 180 -5.65 23.03 -7.26
CA PHE A 180 -5.13 21.69 -7.01
C PHE A 180 -3.83 21.71 -6.21
N ALA A 181 -2.91 22.63 -6.49
CA ALA A 181 -1.66 22.75 -5.77
C ALA A 181 -1.86 23.05 -4.26
N GLN A 182 -2.94 23.74 -3.91
CA GLN A 182 -3.29 24.02 -2.51
C GLN A 182 -3.77 22.76 -1.78
N HIS A 183 -4.37 21.80 -2.49
CA HIS A 183 -4.90 20.57 -1.92
C HIS A 183 -3.89 19.39 -1.94
N LEU A 184 -2.75 19.55 -2.61
CA LEU A 184 -1.75 18.50 -2.72
C LEU A 184 -1.29 17.92 -1.37
N PRO A 185 -1.00 18.76 -0.32
CA PRO A 185 -0.61 18.21 0.99
C PRO A 185 -1.69 17.32 1.61
N ALA A 186 -2.96 17.70 1.48
CA ALA A 186 -4.05 16.93 2.05
C ALA A 186 -4.31 15.61 1.31
N LEU A 187 -4.07 15.56 -0.02
CA LEU A 187 -4.12 14.34 -0.81
C LEU A 187 -2.99 13.37 -0.43
N MET A 188 -1.79 13.88 -0.18
CA MET A 188 -0.67 13.07 0.31
C MET A 188 -0.96 12.47 1.70
N VAL A 189 -1.60 13.25 2.56
CA VAL A 189 -2.07 12.80 3.87
C VAL A 189 -3.08 11.65 3.73
N LEU A 190 -3.95 11.70 2.72
CA LEU A 190 -4.90 10.62 2.41
C LEU A 190 -4.18 9.30 2.07
N ASP A 191 -3.18 9.35 1.20
CA ASP A 191 -2.38 8.17 0.84
C ASP A 191 -1.61 7.62 2.04
N MET A 192 -1.06 8.51 2.89
CA MET A 192 -0.32 8.14 4.11
C MET A 192 -1.19 7.41 5.16
N ARG A 193 -2.52 7.61 5.16
CA ARG A 193 -3.45 6.92 6.06
C ARG A 193 -3.35 5.40 5.97
N ALA A 194 -3.02 4.85 4.81
CA ALA A 194 -2.82 3.41 4.66
C ALA A 194 -1.68 2.88 5.55
N ALA A 195 -0.58 3.64 5.69
CA ALA A 195 0.51 3.29 6.60
C ALA A 195 0.07 3.36 8.07
N VAL A 196 -0.76 4.34 8.44
CA VAL A 196 -1.32 4.44 9.81
C VAL A 196 -2.19 3.23 10.12
N TYR A 197 -3.07 2.81 9.20
CA TYR A 197 -3.89 1.60 9.39
C TYR A 197 -3.04 0.33 9.46
N LEU A 198 -1.97 0.23 8.66
CA LEU A 198 -1.03 -0.87 8.77
C LEU A 198 -0.33 -0.90 10.15
N ALA A 199 0.12 0.26 10.65
CA ALA A 199 0.72 0.38 11.97
C ALA A 199 -0.26 -0.07 13.07
N MET A 200 -1.52 0.38 13.01
CA MET A 200 -2.58 -0.07 13.93
C MET A 200 -2.77 -1.59 13.85
N GLY A 201 -2.83 -2.17 12.65
CA GLY A 201 -2.95 -3.62 12.45
C GLY A 201 -1.78 -4.39 13.09
N VAL A 202 -0.54 -3.92 12.90
CA VAL A 202 0.65 -4.52 13.53
C VAL A 202 0.57 -4.43 15.05
N LEU A 203 0.16 -3.30 15.61
CA LEU A 203 -0.01 -3.12 17.06
C LEU A 203 -1.11 -4.00 17.64
N ILE A 204 -2.24 -4.16 16.93
CA ILE A 204 -3.31 -5.08 17.35
C ILE A 204 -2.81 -6.52 17.36
N LEU A 205 -2.11 -6.97 16.31
CA LEU A 205 -1.53 -8.30 16.25
C LEU A 205 -0.47 -8.51 17.33
N TYR A 206 0.36 -7.50 17.59
CA TYR A 206 1.32 -7.52 18.70
C TYR A 206 0.63 -7.67 20.05
N LEU A 207 -0.44 -6.89 20.28
CA LEU A 207 -1.23 -6.95 21.52
C LEU A 207 -1.87 -8.34 21.68
N LEU A 208 -2.51 -8.86 20.63
CA LEU A 208 -3.11 -10.20 20.64
C LEU A 208 -2.07 -11.27 20.99
N ASN A 209 -0.87 -11.20 20.37
CA ASN A 209 0.18 -12.17 20.63
C ASN A 209 0.81 -12.01 22.03
N SER A 210 0.66 -10.85 22.65
CA SER A 210 1.13 -10.64 24.05
C SER A 210 0.18 -11.27 25.08
N PHE A 211 -1.13 -11.40 24.77
CA PHE A 211 -2.10 -12.05 25.64
C PHE A 211 -2.30 -13.53 25.31
N VAL A 212 -2.25 -13.87 24.01
CA VAL A 212 -2.43 -15.25 23.53
C VAL A 212 -1.17 -15.67 22.79
N TYR A 213 -0.42 -16.61 23.37
CA TYR A 213 0.78 -17.11 22.73
C TYR A 213 0.46 -17.97 21.50
N PHE A 214 0.72 -17.45 20.29
CA PHE A 214 0.48 -18.15 19.02
C PHE A 214 1.68 -18.98 18.52
N GLY A 215 2.71 -19.15 19.36
CA GLY A 215 3.88 -19.94 19.02
C GLY A 215 5.06 -19.14 18.44
N GLU A 216 6.14 -19.86 18.10
CA GLU A 216 7.42 -19.29 17.66
C GLU A 216 7.57 -19.18 16.13
N GLN A 217 6.48 -19.20 15.39
CA GLN A 217 6.54 -19.05 13.92
C GLN A 217 7.17 -17.71 13.52
N ASN A 218 7.88 -17.71 12.41
CA ASN A 218 8.58 -16.52 11.91
C ASN A 218 7.66 -15.31 11.73
N PHE A 219 6.39 -15.52 11.40
CA PHE A 219 5.40 -14.47 11.30
C PHE A 219 5.23 -13.73 12.64
N TRP A 220 4.95 -14.46 13.72
CA TRP A 220 4.75 -13.87 15.05
C TRP A 220 6.00 -13.23 15.62
N LYS A 221 7.19 -13.82 15.37
CA LYS A 221 8.48 -13.20 15.71
C LYS A 221 8.63 -11.83 15.03
N ASN A 222 8.26 -11.73 13.75
CA ASN A 222 8.30 -10.46 13.01
C ASN A 222 7.26 -9.46 13.53
N VAL A 223 6.02 -9.88 13.80
CA VAL A 223 4.98 -9.03 14.39
C VAL A 223 5.44 -8.45 15.73
N ASN A 224 5.97 -9.29 16.62
CA ASN A 224 6.48 -8.86 17.92
C ASN A 224 7.64 -7.86 17.79
N ALA A 225 8.60 -8.16 16.93
CA ALA A 225 9.74 -7.28 16.70
C ALA A 225 9.32 -5.92 16.08
N SER A 226 8.37 -5.93 15.14
CA SER A 226 7.83 -4.72 14.53
C SER A 226 6.99 -3.92 15.52
N GLY A 227 6.14 -4.58 16.32
CA GLY A 227 5.36 -3.95 17.39
C GLY A 227 6.24 -3.26 18.43
N LYS A 228 7.30 -3.93 18.90
CA LYS A 228 8.29 -3.32 19.82
C LYS A 228 8.96 -2.08 19.21
N ARG A 229 9.26 -2.10 17.92
CA ARG A 229 9.83 -0.93 17.21
C ARG A 229 8.83 0.23 17.13
N LEU A 230 7.55 -0.05 16.87
CA LEU A 230 6.50 0.98 16.86
C LEU A 230 6.30 1.58 18.25
N LEU A 231 6.49 0.79 19.33
CA LEU A 231 6.38 1.27 20.70
C LEU A 231 7.64 1.99 21.20
N MET A 232 8.76 1.93 20.47
CA MET A 232 10.04 2.54 20.90
C MET A 232 9.92 4.02 21.28
N PRO A 233 9.15 4.87 20.57
CA PRO A 233 8.97 6.28 20.98
C PRO A 233 8.27 6.44 22.33
N LEU A 234 7.47 5.45 22.75
CA LEU A 234 6.76 5.46 24.04
C LEU A 234 7.55 4.81 25.17
N SER A 235 8.70 4.20 24.90
CA SER A 235 9.51 3.51 25.89
C SER A 235 10.10 4.42 26.98
N CYS A 236 10.13 5.75 26.74
CA CYS A 236 10.53 6.74 27.73
C CYS A 236 9.46 7.01 28.82
N LEU A 237 8.21 6.53 28.60
CA LEU A 237 7.11 6.72 29.54
C LEU A 237 6.97 5.49 30.44
N PRO A 238 6.78 5.66 31.76
CA PRO A 238 6.55 4.56 32.70
C PRO A 238 5.09 4.05 32.58
N LEU A 239 4.79 3.31 31.51
CA LEU A 239 3.44 2.84 31.18
C LEU A 239 3.13 1.43 31.70
N VAL A 240 4.00 0.87 32.53
CA VAL A 240 3.79 -0.44 33.13
C VAL A 240 3.04 -0.28 34.47
N VAL A 241 1.81 -0.82 34.54
CA VAL A 241 1.01 -0.83 35.77
C VAL A 241 0.86 -2.28 36.24
N GLY A 242 1.59 -2.62 37.32
CA GLY A 242 1.66 -3.98 37.81
C GLY A 242 2.32 -4.94 36.80
N LYS A 243 1.55 -5.87 36.24
CA LYS A 243 2.01 -6.82 35.22
C LYS A 243 1.58 -6.45 33.80
N VAL A 244 0.85 -5.35 33.63
CA VAL A 244 0.27 -4.95 32.34
C VAL A 244 1.05 -3.77 31.75
N ASP A 245 1.52 -3.95 30.52
CA ASP A 245 2.11 -2.87 29.73
C ASP A 245 0.99 -2.11 28.98
N LEU A 246 0.79 -0.84 29.32
CA LEU A 246 -0.21 0.02 28.71
C LEU A 246 0.30 0.71 27.44
N ALA A 247 1.58 0.61 27.10
CA ALA A 247 2.18 1.26 25.93
C ALA A 247 1.47 0.89 24.60
N PRO A 248 1.09 -0.38 24.35
CA PRO A 248 0.36 -0.72 23.11
C PRO A 248 -1.02 -0.07 23.01
N PHE A 249 -1.73 0.05 24.14
CA PHE A 249 -3.06 0.68 24.17
C PHE A 249 -2.96 2.19 23.90
N LEU A 250 -1.98 2.86 24.52
CA LEU A 250 -1.72 4.27 24.27
C LEU A 250 -1.30 4.52 22.82
N ALA A 251 -0.43 3.66 22.26
CA ALA A 251 -0.03 3.73 20.86
C ALA A 251 -1.22 3.59 19.91
N LEU A 252 -2.12 2.64 20.16
CA LEU A 252 -3.35 2.45 19.38
C LEU A 252 -4.26 3.67 19.49
N ALA A 253 -4.44 4.23 20.68
CA ALA A 253 -5.24 5.44 20.88
C ALA A 253 -4.65 6.64 20.11
N LEU A 254 -3.33 6.84 20.18
CA LEU A 254 -2.64 7.91 19.43
C LEU A 254 -2.77 7.71 17.92
N MET A 255 -2.61 6.48 17.40
CA MET A 255 -2.80 6.18 15.98
C MET A 255 -4.25 6.37 15.55
N TYR A 256 -5.21 6.03 16.40
CA TYR A 256 -6.62 6.30 16.13
C TYR A 256 -6.92 7.80 16.08
N CYS A 257 -6.44 8.57 17.06
CA CYS A 257 -6.55 10.04 17.05
C CYS A 257 -5.89 10.65 15.81
N LEU A 258 -4.71 10.15 15.41
CA LEU A 258 -4.04 10.57 14.18
C LEU A 258 -4.90 10.25 12.96
N SER A 259 -5.42 9.03 12.86
CA SER A 259 -6.32 8.65 11.76
C SER A 259 -7.58 9.51 11.70
N PHE A 260 -8.13 9.89 12.86
CA PHE A 260 -9.28 10.78 12.98
C PHE A 260 -8.92 12.20 12.54
N ALA A 261 -7.81 12.75 13.02
CA ALA A 261 -7.31 14.07 12.61
C ALA A 261 -7.06 14.14 11.09
N LEU A 262 -6.47 13.09 10.52
CA LEU A 262 -6.25 12.97 9.08
C LEU A 262 -7.56 12.88 8.26
N ARG A 263 -8.68 12.49 8.87
CA ARG A 263 -10.01 12.54 8.24
C ARG A 263 -10.57 13.96 8.20
N HIS A 264 -10.36 14.72 9.25
CA HIS A 264 -10.91 16.07 9.40
C HIS A 264 -10.03 17.17 8.80
N ALA A 265 -8.78 16.85 8.46
CA ALA A 265 -7.89 17.73 7.70
C ALA A 265 -8.22 17.78 6.19
N GLN A 266 -9.27 17.06 5.79
CA GLN A 266 -9.85 17.02 4.44
C GLN A 266 -11.04 17.97 4.34
#